data_c5df74d77d4cc86fb0b71fbb290019ee
#
_entry.id   c5df74d77d4cc86fb0b71fbb290019ee
#
_cell.length_a   1.000
_cell.length_b   1.000
_cell.length_c   1.000
_cell.angle_alpha   90.00
_cell.angle_beta   90.00
_cell.angle_gamma   90.00
#
_symmetry.space_group_name_H-M   'P 1'
#
loop_
_entity.id
_entity.type
_entity.pdbx_description
1 polymer ?
#
loop_
_entity_poly.entity_id
_entity_poly.type
_entity_poly.pdbx_seq_one_letter_code
_entity_poly.pdbx_strand_id
1 'polypeptide(L)'
;MQTKTGKLLYYNIMKRIVLSILCAIFTLSLVAKSVTPAASLPAYYEDLQGKAGKSLFDAVHVLAKEGYSSLGYDGLWSAYQYTDLHENGYVWDMYSDCTWKSLNNNRCGNYSTECDCFNREHSIPKSWYGDTKSGPGCDIFHLVPTDGKVNGMRSNYAFGEVASASYNKQGNKLGTAKSITITNGNTIAGNEGTNISCSASKVFEPRDEYKGDFARGYFGAMIRWAGDHQTFSDGNGGTMFSKGYTESYLYGFTKYGVALLMKWHRQDPVSKKEIDRNNGIQQTQGNRNPFIDYPYLAEYIWGEKAGETLNLNNMITAYDSRFVLGESDGSLEGGDTPGGNGGTEEPDTKCTITWLVNGEIYTAGNPTTIVTEGGQVTILPTAPKSCDEISNQFVGWSEDEILGTTDDMPIDLFSNTDDAPDIMKNTTFHAVFAHVEEDFDPIGDPMVYVLTMTDTEGWTLSGLIKDSKHWRMVTDSYIELQEEIDASQIQYVTINMRTYGGASYNTIEFKVGNTKVGELVAANKTLNDYVWKADTPVSAVGKLRFTSTKNTEEFGPALSSIEVDMKGPSYTYTYSRYMTSCDRTATQNIETQHNQVASKVIRNGQLLIEYNGVYYNTVGQQVQ
;
A
#
# COMPACT_ATOMS: atom_id res chain seq x y z
N MET A 1 -35.13 -42.44 23.96
CA MET A 1 -35.76 -41.25 23.35
C MET A 1 -34.79 -40.09 23.41
N GLN A 2 -34.00 -39.87 22.38
CA GLN A 2 -33.19 -38.62 22.25
C GLN A 2 -34.11 -37.55 21.69
N THR A 3 -34.25 -36.47 22.42
CA THR A 3 -35.17 -35.41 22.13
C THR A 3 -34.78 -34.68 20.83
N LYS A 4 -35.74 -34.29 19.99
CA LYS A 4 -35.59 -33.56 18.73
C LYS A 4 -34.70 -32.31 18.90
N THR A 5 -34.69 -31.69 20.08
CA THR A 5 -33.86 -30.52 20.45
C THR A 5 -32.36 -30.81 20.46
N GLY A 6 -31.91 -32.01 20.89
CA GLY A 6 -30.49 -32.35 20.89
C GLY A 6 -29.89 -32.54 19.48
N LYS A 7 -30.72 -33.05 18.54
CA LYS A 7 -30.27 -33.19 17.13
C LYS A 7 -30.19 -31.85 16.41
N LEU A 8 -31.08 -30.91 16.70
CA LEU A 8 -31.08 -29.58 16.10
C LEU A 8 -29.87 -28.75 16.62
N LEU A 9 -29.58 -28.86 17.91
CA LEU A 9 -28.41 -28.19 18.51
C LEU A 9 -27.09 -28.73 17.93
N TYR A 10 -26.98 -30.07 17.80
CA TYR A 10 -25.79 -30.71 17.23
C TYR A 10 -25.63 -30.35 15.72
N TYR A 11 -26.71 -30.29 14.97
CA TYR A 11 -26.71 -29.89 13.55
C TYR A 11 -26.29 -28.42 13.38
N ASN A 12 -26.76 -27.53 14.22
CA ASN A 12 -26.39 -26.10 14.19
C ASN A 12 -24.94 -25.86 14.62
N ILE A 13 -24.42 -26.62 15.60
CA ILE A 13 -23.02 -26.57 16.01
C ILE A 13 -22.12 -27.11 14.88
N MET A 14 -22.48 -28.24 14.27
CA MET A 14 -21.72 -28.79 13.14
C MET A 14 -21.76 -27.89 11.91
N LYS A 15 -22.92 -27.24 11.61
CA LYS A 15 -23.06 -26.27 10.52
C LYS A 15 -22.17 -25.04 10.75
N ARG A 16 -22.10 -24.54 11.98
CA ARG A 16 -21.19 -23.43 12.36
C ARG A 16 -19.71 -23.82 12.25
N ILE A 17 -19.34 -25.03 12.68
CA ILE A 17 -17.96 -25.53 12.56
C ILE A 17 -17.59 -25.73 11.08
N VAL A 18 -18.49 -26.30 10.28
CA VAL A 18 -18.24 -26.49 8.83
C VAL A 18 -18.21 -25.14 8.10
N LEU A 19 -19.06 -24.18 8.47
CA LEU A 19 -19.04 -22.82 7.91
C LEU A 19 -17.76 -22.07 8.32
N SER A 20 -17.32 -22.21 9.58
CA SER A 20 -16.05 -21.63 10.05
C SER A 20 -14.83 -22.27 9.36
N ILE A 21 -14.87 -23.58 9.09
CA ILE A 21 -13.82 -24.27 8.34
C ILE A 21 -13.86 -23.90 6.85
N LEU A 22 -15.07 -23.75 6.24
CA LEU A 22 -15.22 -23.24 4.88
C LEU A 22 -14.81 -21.76 4.77
N CYS A 23 -15.18 -20.90 5.71
CA CYS A 23 -14.65 -19.54 5.78
C CYS A 23 -13.13 -19.53 5.94
N ALA A 24 -12.55 -20.35 6.83
CA ALA A 24 -11.10 -20.46 6.98
C ALA A 24 -10.41 -21.00 5.71
N ILE A 25 -11.06 -21.92 4.97
CA ILE A 25 -10.53 -22.41 3.68
C ILE A 25 -10.73 -21.40 2.57
N PHE A 26 -11.82 -20.60 2.58
CA PHE A 26 -12.03 -19.52 1.62
C PHE A 26 -11.17 -18.29 1.93
N THR A 27 -10.90 -17.99 3.21
CA THR A 27 -9.91 -16.97 3.60
C THR A 27 -8.47 -17.41 3.30
N LEU A 28 -8.17 -18.74 3.30
CA LEU A 28 -6.86 -19.22 2.81
C LEU A 28 -6.71 -19.13 1.27
N SER A 29 -7.79 -19.01 0.50
CA SER A 29 -7.70 -18.83 -0.97
C SER A 29 -7.79 -17.35 -1.40
N LEU A 30 -8.07 -16.45 -0.47
CA LEU A 30 -7.94 -14.99 -0.57
C LEU A 30 -6.83 -14.46 0.35
N VAL A 31 -5.79 -15.26 0.61
CA VAL A 31 -4.54 -14.69 1.10
C VAL A 31 -4.06 -13.78 -0.01
N ALA A 32 -4.37 -12.49 0.12
CA ALA A 32 -3.65 -11.44 -0.57
C ALA A 32 -2.19 -11.87 -0.55
N LYS A 33 -1.52 -11.92 -1.72
CA LYS A 33 -0.11 -12.28 -1.79
C LYS A 33 0.56 -11.45 -0.72
N SER A 34 1.02 -12.10 0.35
CA SER A 34 1.56 -11.40 1.50
C SER A 34 2.73 -10.57 1.01
N VAL A 35 2.73 -9.29 1.33
CA VAL A 35 3.91 -8.45 1.12
C VAL A 35 5.07 -9.14 1.82
N THR A 36 6.16 -9.37 1.11
CA THR A 36 7.36 -9.96 1.72
C THR A 36 7.83 -9.01 2.82
N PRO A 37 7.85 -9.40 4.10
CA PRO A 37 8.35 -8.53 5.16
C PRO A 37 9.78 -8.09 4.85
N ALA A 38 10.15 -6.87 5.21
CA ALA A 38 11.50 -6.34 5.00
C ALA A 38 12.58 -7.28 5.56
N ALA A 39 12.35 -7.84 6.74
CA ALA A 39 13.24 -8.81 7.39
C ALA A 39 13.43 -10.12 6.61
N SER A 40 12.51 -10.50 5.73
CA SER A 40 12.63 -11.71 4.90
C SER A 40 13.26 -11.45 3.53
N LEU A 41 13.53 -10.19 3.16
CA LEU A 41 14.16 -9.86 1.89
C LEU A 41 15.55 -10.48 1.71
N PRO A 42 16.46 -10.51 2.69
CA PRO A 42 17.74 -11.19 2.54
C PRO A 42 17.58 -12.66 2.14
N ALA A 43 16.67 -13.40 2.80
CA ALA A 43 16.40 -14.80 2.47
C ALA A 43 15.76 -14.94 1.07
N TYR A 44 14.89 -14.02 0.67
CA TYR A 44 14.28 -14.01 -0.66
C TYR A 44 15.33 -13.85 -1.78
N TYR A 45 16.42 -13.12 -1.52
CA TYR A 45 17.49 -12.86 -2.48
C TYR A 45 18.73 -13.75 -2.28
N GLU A 46 18.75 -14.68 -1.31
CA GLU A 46 19.94 -15.48 -0.98
C GLU A 46 20.50 -16.27 -2.17
N ASP A 47 19.64 -16.73 -3.08
CA ASP A 47 20.04 -17.45 -4.28
C ASP A 47 20.90 -16.63 -5.26
N LEU A 48 21.00 -15.32 -5.06
CA LEU A 48 21.90 -14.46 -5.84
C LEU A 48 23.34 -14.55 -5.37
N GLN A 49 23.58 -14.94 -4.11
CA GLN A 49 24.92 -15.02 -3.51
C GLN A 49 25.87 -15.86 -4.38
N GLY A 50 27.04 -15.32 -4.65
CA GLY A 50 28.10 -16.00 -5.39
C GLY A 50 27.88 -16.07 -6.91
N LYS A 51 26.82 -15.47 -7.45
CA LYS A 51 26.59 -15.40 -8.90
C LYS A 51 27.28 -14.19 -9.52
N ALA A 52 27.57 -14.27 -10.82
CA ALA A 52 28.24 -13.22 -11.59
C ALA A 52 27.73 -13.15 -13.02
N GLY A 53 27.82 -11.98 -13.66
CA GLY A 53 27.52 -11.78 -15.07
C GLY A 53 26.16 -12.37 -15.47
N LYS A 54 26.13 -13.21 -16.51
CA LYS A 54 24.88 -13.80 -17.01
C LYS A 54 24.15 -14.66 -15.98
N SER A 55 24.86 -15.42 -15.15
CA SER A 55 24.23 -16.25 -14.12
C SER A 55 23.54 -15.42 -13.05
N LEU A 56 24.07 -14.26 -12.73
CA LEU A 56 23.43 -13.28 -11.85
C LEU A 56 22.19 -12.69 -12.52
N PHE A 57 22.33 -12.20 -13.76
CA PHE A 57 21.19 -11.65 -14.52
C PHE A 57 20.02 -12.63 -14.61
N ASP A 58 20.30 -13.91 -14.97
CA ASP A 58 19.27 -14.93 -15.08
C ASP A 58 18.59 -15.24 -13.73
N ALA A 59 19.35 -15.25 -12.65
CA ALA A 59 18.79 -15.45 -11.30
C ALA A 59 17.90 -14.27 -10.86
N VAL A 60 18.33 -13.04 -11.12
CA VAL A 60 17.50 -11.84 -10.84
C VAL A 60 16.24 -11.82 -11.70
N HIS A 61 16.32 -12.28 -12.98
CA HIS A 61 15.14 -12.45 -13.82
C HIS A 61 14.12 -13.42 -13.20
N VAL A 62 14.58 -14.55 -12.66
CA VAL A 62 13.69 -15.53 -12.00
C VAL A 62 12.97 -14.89 -10.82
N LEU A 63 13.69 -14.17 -9.96
CA LEU A 63 13.11 -13.48 -8.81
C LEU A 63 12.13 -12.36 -9.23
N ALA A 64 12.51 -11.52 -10.19
CA ALA A 64 11.64 -10.45 -10.70
C ALA A 64 10.34 -10.96 -11.33
N LYS A 65 10.32 -12.22 -11.74
CA LYS A 65 9.18 -12.91 -12.33
C LYS A 65 8.30 -13.61 -11.29
N GLU A 66 8.87 -13.96 -10.16
CA GLU A 66 8.18 -14.72 -9.13
C GLU A 66 6.92 -13.99 -8.65
N GLY A 67 5.83 -14.72 -8.57
CA GLY A 67 4.54 -14.19 -8.14
C GLY A 67 3.84 -13.25 -9.13
N TYR A 68 4.46 -12.83 -10.23
CA TYR A 68 3.84 -11.92 -11.19
C TYR A 68 2.48 -12.40 -11.68
N SER A 69 1.51 -11.51 -11.65
CA SER A 69 0.17 -11.70 -12.20
C SER A 69 -0.26 -10.41 -12.91
N SER A 70 -0.57 -10.49 -14.20
CA SER A 70 -0.99 -9.32 -14.96
C SER A 70 -2.30 -8.75 -14.41
N LEU A 71 -2.30 -7.46 -14.14
CA LEU A 71 -3.51 -6.71 -13.76
C LEU A 71 -4.43 -6.46 -14.96
N GLY A 72 -3.93 -6.67 -16.18
CA GLY A 72 -4.55 -6.14 -17.38
C GLY A 72 -4.48 -4.61 -17.41
N TYR A 73 -4.71 -4.02 -18.60
CA TYR A 73 -4.53 -2.58 -18.76
C TYR A 73 -5.52 -1.76 -17.90
N ASP A 74 -6.76 -2.21 -17.75
CA ASP A 74 -7.76 -1.48 -16.96
C ASP A 74 -7.59 -1.69 -15.44
N GLY A 75 -7.05 -2.83 -15.00
CA GLY A 75 -6.75 -3.07 -13.61
C GLY A 75 -5.67 -2.16 -13.01
N LEU A 76 -4.83 -1.52 -13.85
CA LEU A 76 -3.85 -0.52 -13.39
C LEU A 76 -4.51 0.66 -12.67
N TRP A 77 -5.72 1.06 -13.09
CA TRP A 77 -6.44 2.14 -12.41
C TRP A 77 -6.74 1.83 -10.94
N SER A 78 -7.10 0.59 -10.66
CA SER A 78 -7.36 0.14 -9.29
C SER A 78 -6.08 -0.06 -8.49
N ALA A 79 -4.99 -0.48 -9.17
CA ALA A 79 -3.71 -0.66 -8.50
C ALA A 79 -3.09 0.65 -8.02
N TYR A 80 -3.31 1.76 -8.73
CA TYR A 80 -2.75 3.07 -8.35
C TYR A 80 -3.20 3.57 -6.97
N GLN A 81 -4.31 3.07 -6.43
CA GLN A 81 -4.71 3.38 -5.04
C GLN A 81 -3.73 2.83 -3.99
N TYR A 82 -2.94 1.81 -4.35
CA TYR A 82 -1.94 1.17 -3.48
C TYR A 82 -0.50 1.56 -3.82
N THR A 83 -0.30 2.21 -4.97
CA THR A 83 1.04 2.41 -5.53
C THR A 83 1.39 3.86 -5.83
N ASP A 84 0.39 4.68 -6.17
CA ASP A 84 0.64 6.01 -6.74
C ASP A 84 -0.29 7.09 -6.15
N LEU A 85 -0.51 7.05 -4.82
CA LEU A 85 -1.16 8.11 -4.08
C LEU A 85 -0.21 8.73 -3.05
N HIS A 86 -0.32 10.03 -2.87
CA HIS A 86 0.24 10.72 -1.72
C HIS A 86 -0.54 10.36 -0.45
N GLU A 87 0.02 10.58 0.72
CA GLU A 87 -0.62 10.36 2.03
C GLU A 87 -1.95 11.11 2.17
N ASN A 88 -2.09 12.27 1.53
CA ASN A 88 -3.35 13.03 1.48
C ASN A 88 -4.38 12.49 0.45
N GLY A 89 -4.11 11.34 -0.18
CA GLY A 89 -4.98 10.68 -1.16
C GLY A 89 -4.95 11.29 -2.57
N TYR A 90 -4.08 12.26 -2.83
CA TYR A 90 -3.93 12.81 -4.18
C TYR A 90 -3.09 11.87 -5.04
N VAL A 91 -3.41 11.82 -6.33
CA VAL A 91 -2.66 11.00 -7.30
C VAL A 91 -1.24 11.56 -7.44
N TRP A 92 -0.25 10.68 -7.37
CA TRP A 92 1.15 11.03 -7.55
C TRP A 92 1.48 11.14 -9.03
N ASP A 93 1.57 12.37 -9.52
CA ASP A 93 1.92 12.68 -10.91
C ASP A 93 3.44 12.87 -11.03
N MET A 94 4.10 12.02 -11.82
CA MET A 94 5.56 12.08 -11.97
C MET A 94 6.03 13.11 -13.00
N TYR A 95 5.12 13.78 -13.71
CA TYR A 95 5.47 14.79 -14.71
C TYR A 95 5.02 16.21 -14.32
N SER A 96 4.17 16.37 -13.30
CA SER A 96 3.65 17.70 -12.97
C SER A 96 3.35 17.87 -11.48
N ASP A 97 3.19 19.14 -11.06
CA ASP A 97 2.69 19.49 -9.73
C ASP A 97 1.16 19.61 -9.69
N CYS A 98 0.48 19.08 -10.70
CA CYS A 98 -0.97 19.09 -10.75
C CYS A 98 -1.57 18.21 -9.66
N THR A 99 -2.54 18.75 -8.92
CA THR A 99 -3.17 18.05 -7.80
C THR A 99 -4.44 17.35 -8.27
N TRP A 100 -4.36 16.05 -8.43
CA TRP A 100 -5.47 15.18 -8.81
C TRP A 100 -6.10 14.57 -7.57
N LYS A 101 -7.30 15.03 -7.20
CA LYS A 101 -7.99 14.60 -5.95
C LYS A 101 -8.67 13.24 -6.04
N SER A 102 -8.71 12.63 -7.21
CA SER A 102 -9.42 11.38 -7.41
C SER A 102 -8.87 10.59 -8.58
N LEU A 103 -8.60 9.33 -8.36
CA LEU A 103 -8.25 8.38 -9.43
C LEU A 103 -9.36 8.22 -10.48
N ASN A 104 -10.61 8.51 -10.16
CA ASN A 104 -11.75 8.30 -11.05
C ASN A 104 -12.15 9.54 -11.84
N ASN A 105 -12.06 10.73 -11.24
CA ASN A 105 -12.68 11.94 -11.80
C ASN A 105 -11.74 12.75 -12.71
N ASN A 106 -10.44 12.49 -12.67
CA ASN A 106 -9.44 13.27 -13.41
C ASN A 106 -8.73 12.45 -14.50
N ARG A 107 -9.26 11.28 -14.87
CA ARG A 107 -8.72 10.47 -15.98
C ARG A 107 -8.95 11.18 -17.30
N CYS A 108 -7.93 11.18 -18.17
CA CYS A 108 -8.02 11.81 -19.47
C CYS A 108 -9.08 11.20 -20.38
N GLY A 109 -10.01 12.05 -20.84
CA GLY A 109 -10.69 11.88 -22.11
C GLY A 109 -9.98 12.69 -23.19
N ASN A 110 -10.21 14.01 -23.20
CA ASN A 110 -9.50 14.96 -24.04
C ASN A 110 -8.78 15.97 -23.15
N TYR A 111 -7.64 16.46 -23.61
CA TYR A 111 -6.87 17.51 -22.93
C TYR A 111 -6.33 18.53 -23.94
N SER A 112 -6.18 19.77 -23.53
CA SER A 112 -5.58 20.85 -24.32
C SER A 112 -4.40 21.49 -23.61
N THR A 113 -4.46 21.58 -22.28
CA THR A 113 -3.45 22.21 -21.42
C THR A 113 -2.95 21.24 -20.37
N GLU A 114 -1.84 21.61 -19.72
CA GLU A 114 -1.36 20.93 -18.52
C GLU A 114 -2.39 21.09 -17.39
N CYS A 115 -2.49 20.11 -16.52
CA CYS A 115 -3.46 20.00 -15.43
C CYS A 115 -4.94 19.84 -15.86
N ASP A 116 -5.23 19.52 -17.10
CA ASP A 116 -6.59 19.15 -17.51
C ASP A 116 -7.00 17.78 -16.97
N CYS A 117 -6.08 16.80 -17.04
CA CYS A 117 -6.31 15.43 -16.63
C CYS A 117 -5.01 14.61 -16.58
N PHE A 118 -5.04 13.44 -15.94
CA PHE A 118 -3.91 12.49 -15.96
C PHE A 118 -4.27 11.21 -16.69
N ASN A 119 -3.25 10.52 -17.19
CA ASN A 119 -3.39 9.20 -17.80
C ASN A 119 -2.28 8.24 -17.35
N ARG A 120 -2.30 7.02 -17.88
CA ARG A 120 -1.28 6.00 -17.62
C ARG A 120 -0.14 6.23 -18.59
N GLU A 121 0.97 6.75 -18.08
CA GLU A 121 2.20 6.88 -18.84
C GLU A 121 2.90 5.54 -18.96
N HIS A 122 3.23 5.14 -20.18
CA HIS A 122 4.16 4.08 -20.46
C HIS A 122 5.56 4.67 -20.55
N SER A 123 6.31 4.70 -19.44
CA SER A 123 7.66 5.26 -19.42
C SER A 123 8.58 4.57 -20.41
N ILE A 124 8.43 3.26 -20.63
CA ILE A 124 8.87 2.56 -21.83
C ILE A 124 7.73 2.65 -22.84
N PRO A 125 7.87 3.42 -23.94
CA PRO A 125 6.78 3.63 -24.89
C PRO A 125 6.16 2.36 -25.43
N LYS A 126 4.84 2.31 -25.44
CA LYS A 126 4.10 1.15 -25.95
C LYS A 126 4.48 0.74 -27.37
N SER A 127 4.87 1.68 -28.21
CA SER A 127 5.33 1.40 -29.57
C SER A 127 6.64 0.61 -29.64
N TRP A 128 7.35 0.48 -28.51
CA TRP A 128 8.63 -0.21 -28.45
C TRP A 128 8.50 -1.71 -28.14
N TYR A 129 7.30 -2.18 -27.75
CA TYR A 129 7.02 -3.59 -27.49
C TYR A 129 5.69 -4.09 -28.09
N GLY A 130 4.90 -3.22 -28.70
CA GLY A 130 3.82 -3.58 -29.64
C GLY A 130 2.45 -3.90 -29.05
N ASP A 131 2.33 -4.25 -27.78
CA ASP A 131 1.05 -4.56 -27.14
C ASP A 131 0.81 -3.73 -25.88
N THR A 132 -0.40 -3.21 -25.72
CA THR A 132 -0.80 -2.40 -24.57
C THR A 132 -1.72 -3.12 -23.61
N LYS A 133 -2.17 -4.33 -23.94
CA LYS A 133 -3.19 -5.06 -23.16
C LYS A 133 -2.63 -6.28 -22.44
N SER A 134 -1.39 -6.62 -22.69
CA SER A 134 -0.70 -7.76 -22.09
C SER A 134 0.80 -7.50 -21.95
N GLY A 135 1.49 -8.39 -21.28
CA GLY A 135 2.93 -8.34 -21.14
C GLY A 135 3.43 -7.01 -20.54
N PRO A 136 4.50 -6.42 -21.11
CA PRO A 136 5.03 -5.14 -20.62
C PRO A 136 4.00 -4.00 -20.62
N GLY A 137 2.99 -4.03 -21.49
CA GLY A 137 1.94 -3.02 -21.57
C GLY A 137 1.01 -2.94 -20.37
N CYS A 138 1.11 -3.91 -19.45
CA CYS A 138 0.35 -3.97 -18.20
C CYS A 138 1.25 -4.09 -16.97
N ASP A 139 2.57 -3.91 -17.11
CA ASP A 139 3.51 -3.97 -15.99
C ASP A 139 3.61 -2.63 -15.28
N ILE A 140 3.07 -2.58 -14.07
CA ILE A 140 2.95 -1.35 -13.30
C ILE A 140 4.31 -0.75 -12.90
N PHE A 141 5.43 -1.49 -12.95
CA PHE A 141 6.75 -0.96 -12.63
C PHE A 141 7.17 0.21 -13.52
N HIS A 142 6.73 0.25 -14.77
CA HIS A 142 7.03 1.33 -15.68
C HIS A 142 5.78 2.08 -16.19
N LEU A 143 4.61 1.77 -15.62
CA LEU A 143 3.37 2.49 -15.88
C LEU A 143 3.00 3.32 -14.66
N VAL A 144 2.96 4.63 -14.83
CA VAL A 144 2.73 5.59 -13.75
C VAL A 144 1.67 6.63 -14.13
N PRO A 145 0.95 7.21 -13.17
CA PRO A 145 0.08 8.35 -13.46
C PRO A 145 0.93 9.57 -13.84
N THR A 146 0.53 10.26 -14.90
CA THR A 146 1.18 11.52 -15.30
C THR A 146 0.19 12.45 -15.98
N ASP A 147 0.46 13.76 -15.94
CA ASP A 147 -0.28 14.75 -16.71
C ASP A 147 -0.43 14.36 -18.17
N GLY A 148 -1.66 14.38 -18.67
CA GLY A 148 -1.98 13.92 -20.02
C GLY A 148 -1.34 14.75 -21.11
N LYS A 149 -1.21 16.08 -20.90
CA LYS A 149 -0.58 16.98 -21.87
C LYS A 149 0.92 16.76 -21.94
N VAL A 150 1.58 16.63 -20.78
CA VAL A 150 3.04 16.36 -20.73
C VAL A 150 3.34 14.99 -21.31
N ASN A 151 2.55 13.96 -20.98
CA ASN A 151 2.64 12.63 -21.57
C ASN A 151 2.48 12.70 -23.12
N GLY A 152 1.48 13.43 -23.60
CA GLY A 152 1.29 13.66 -25.04
C GLY A 152 2.48 14.36 -25.70
N MET A 153 3.14 15.29 -25.02
CA MET A 153 4.34 15.97 -25.51
C MET A 153 5.56 15.05 -25.49
N ARG A 154 5.70 14.21 -24.44
CA ARG A 154 6.73 13.19 -24.36
C ARG A 154 6.59 12.19 -25.51
N SER A 155 5.36 11.84 -25.89
CA SER A 155 5.11 10.91 -27.01
C SER A 155 5.89 9.59 -26.85
N ASN A 156 6.65 9.18 -27.87
CA ASN A 156 7.55 8.03 -27.83
C ASN A 156 9.04 8.43 -27.90
N TYR A 157 9.36 9.67 -27.53
CA TYR A 157 10.76 10.07 -27.43
C TYR A 157 11.48 9.28 -26.36
N ALA A 158 12.72 8.90 -26.64
CA ALA A 158 13.58 8.25 -25.65
C ALA A 158 13.83 9.21 -24.48
N PHE A 159 14.09 8.65 -23.31
CA PHE A 159 14.67 9.40 -22.23
C PHE A 159 16.09 9.84 -22.56
N GLY A 160 16.49 10.99 -22.05
CA GLY A 160 17.83 11.52 -22.23
C GLY A 160 17.99 12.87 -21.57
N GLU A 161 19.23 13.31 -21.41
CA GLU A 161 19.53 14.66 -20.97
C GLU A 161 19.40 15.62 -22.16
N VAL A 162 18.83 16.79 -21.91
CA VAL A 162 18.56 17.79 -22.94
C VAL A 162 19.64 18.87 -22.96
N ALA A 163 20.31 19.01 -24.10
CA ALA A 163 21.32 20.07 -24.32
C ALA A 163 20.67 21.43 -24.65
N SER A 164 19.59 21.41 -25.45
CA SER A 164 18.83 22.60 -25.83
C SER A 164 17.34 22.26 -25.88
N ALA A 165 16.56 22.88 -25.00
CA ALA A 165 15.15 22.58 -24.82
C ALA A 165 14.25 23.38 -25.77
N SER A 166 13.33 22.68 -26.44
CA SER A 166 12.17 23.28 -27.15
C SER A 166 10.93 23.35 -26.23
N TYR A 167 10.91 22.56 -25.15
CA TYR A 167 9.94 22.62 -24.04
C TYR A 167 10.71 22.50 -22.73
N ASN A 168 10.37 23.33 -21.76
CA ASN A 168 10.96 23.32 -20.41
C ASN A 168 9.92 23.85 -19.42
N LYS A 169 9.19 22.95 -18.77
CA LYS A 169 8.18 23.29 -17.77
C LYS A 169 8.09 22.20 -16.71
N GLN A 170 7.76 22.61 -15.50
CA GLN A 170 7.56 21.72 -14.36
C GLN A 170 8.73 20.73 -14.15
N GLY A 171 9.96 21.18 -14.40
CA GLY A 171 11.15 20.33 -14.30
C GLY A 171 11.39 19.40 -15.50
N ASN A 172 10.41 19.19 -16.37
CA ASN A 172 10.59 18.37 -17.58
C ASN A 172 11.12 19.18 -18.75
N LYS A 173 11.92 18.53 -19.59
CA LYS A 173 12.48 19.13 -20.81
C LYS A 173 12.27 18.20 -22.01
N LEU A 174 12.02 18.79 -23.16
CA LEU A 174 12.03 18.08 -24.44
C LEU A 174 12.92 18.87 -25.41
N GLY A 175 13.89 18.23 -26.03
CA GLY A 175 14.83 18.94 -26.89
C GLY A 175 15.94 18.09 -27.45
N THR A 176 17.00 18.75 -27.94
CA THR A 176 18.17 18.08 -28.49
C THR A 176 18.88 17.26 -27.44
N ALA A 177 19.27 16.06 -27.79
CA ALA A 177 19.97 15.16 -26.88
C ALA A 177 21.37 15.64 -26.55
N LYS A 178 21.78 15.39 -25.30
CA LYS A 178 23.14 15.56 -24.79
C LYS A 178 23.86 14.21 -24.75
N SER A 179 25.15 14.18 -25.07
CA SER A 179 25.98 13.01 -24.84
C SER A 179 26.24 12.78 -23.36
N ILE A 180 26.41 11.54 -22.96
CA ILE A 180 26.77 11.15 -21.59
C ILE A 180 28.29 10.93 -21.54
N THR A 181 28.97 11.66 -20.66
CA THR A 181 30.38 11.43 -20.38
C THR A 181 30.52 10.47 -19.22
N ILE A 182 31.24 9.38 -19.41
CA ILE A 182 31.59 8.43 -18.37
C ILE A 182 32.82 8.95 -17.65
N THR A 183 32.69 9.16 -16.34
CA THR A 183 33.76 9.59 -15.44
C THR A 183 33.80 8.67 -14.23
N ASN A 184 34.84 8.76 -13.39
CA ASN A 184 34.88 8.09 -12.09
C ASN A 184 33.58 8.41 -11.33
N GLY A 185 32.93 7.42 -10.75
CA GLY A 185 31.62 7.51 -10.12
C GLY A 185 30.42 7.51 -11.09
N ASN A 186 30.68 7.41 -12.40
CA ASN A 186 29.63 7.17 -13.42
C ASN A 186 30.03 6.07 -14.41
N THR A 187 30.85 5.15 -13.97
CA THR A 187 31.37 4.02 -14.78
C THR A 187 30.24 3.05 -15.10
N ILE A 188 30.27 2.50 -16.29
CA ILE A 188 29.41 1.40 -16.71
C ILE A 188 30.26 0.23 -17.21
N ALA A 189 29.66 -0.93 -17.33
CA ALA A 189 30.30 -2.14 -17.85
C ALA A 189 31.14 -1.87 -19.10
N GLY A 190 32.45 -2.03 -18.99
CA GLY A 190 33.42 -1.93 -20.10
C GLY A 190 33.67 -0.54 -20.68
N ASN A 191 33.37 0.55 -19.96
CA ASN A 191 33.60 1.91 -20.46
C ASN A 191 34.07 2.87 -19.36
N GLU A 192 35.30 3.35 -19.46
CA GLU A 192 35.84 4.43 -18.67
C GLU A 192 36.27 5.60 -19.57
N GLY A 193 35.98 6.83 -19.13
CA GLY A 193 36.44 8.05 -19.79
C GLY A 193 35.90 8.28 -21.21
N THR A 194 34.83 7.62 -21.58
CA THR A 194 34.24 7.68 -22.92
C THR A 194 33.04 8.62 -22.96
N ASN A 195 32.94 9.43 -24.01
CA ASN A 195 31.78 10.25 -24.30
C ASN A 195 30.80 9.44 -25.20
N ILE A 196 29.65 9.08 -24.66
CA ILE A 196 28.64 8.26 -25.34
C ILE A 196 27.59 9.17 -25.96
N SER A 197 27.54 9.19 -27.29
CA SER A 197 26.57 9.97 -28.03
C SER A 197 25.19 9.33 -28.02
N CYS A 198 24.16 10.17 -27.95
CA CYS A 198 22.76 9.76 -28.15
C CYS A 198 22.49 9.61 -29.66
N SER A 199 21.88 8.50 -30.08
CA SER A 199 21.47 8.30 -31.48
C SER A 199 20.21 9.08 -31.85
N ALA A 200 19.35 9.41 -30.87
CA ALA A 200 18.17 10.21 -31.08
C ALA A 200 18.52 11.71 -31.21
N SER A 201 17.92 12.40 -32.18
CA SER A 201 18.06 13.86 -32.32
C SER A 201 17.29 14.62 -31.23
N LYS A 202 16.25 14.01 -30.66
CA LYS A 202 15.36 14.60 -29.67
C LYS A 202 15.03 13.61 -28.57
N VAL A 203 15.13 14.06 -27.33
CA VAL A 203 14.88 13.25 -26.13
C VAL A 203 14.00 14.01 -25.13
N PHE A 204 13.37 13.27 -24.23
CA PHE A 204 12.64 13.80 -23.10
C PHE A 204 13.45 13.57 -21.81
N GLU A 205 13.65 14.64 -21.06
CA GLU A 205 14.28 14.64 -19.74
C GLU A 205 13.20 14.88 -18.69
N PRO A 206 12.89 13.88 -17.83
CA PRO A 206 11.95 14.03 -16.74
C PRO A 206 12.54 14.91 -15.63
N ARG A 207 11.71 15.25 -14.65
CA ARG A 207 12.11 15.96 -13.43
C ARG A 207 13.24 15.21 -12.71
N ASP A 208 14.14 15.96 -12.11
CA ASP A 208 15.34 15.39 -11.47
C ASP A 208 14.98 14.43 -10.34
N GLU A 209 13.94 14.72 -9.57
CA GLU A 209 13.44 13.94 -8.43
C GLU A 209 12.85 12.56 -8.77
N TYR A 210 12.67 12.24 -10.06
CA TYR A 210 12.14 10.95 -10.52
C TYR A 210 13.04 10.25 -11.53
N LYS A 211 14.23 10.76 -11.75
CA LYS A 211 15.18 10.17 -12.70
C LYS A 211 15.58 8.76 -12.28
N GLY A 212 15.87 8.58 -10.98
CA GLY A 212 16.16 7.27 -10.38
C GLY A 212 14.97 6.33 -10.44
N ASP A 213 13.76 6.81 -10.11
CA ASP A 213 12.52 6.05 -10.23
C ASP A 213 12.35 5.47 -11.64
N PHE A 214 12.51 6.31 -12.68
CA PHE A 214 12.40 5.86 -14.06
C PHE A 214 13.54 4.90 -14.44
N ALA A 215 14.77 5.13 -13.96
CA ALA A 215 15.88 4.23 -14.22
C ALA A 215 15.62 2.84 -13.63
N ARG A 216 15.23 2.76 -12.36
CA ARG A 216 14.88 1.49 -11.69
C ARG A 216 13.65 0.83 -12.30
N GLY A 217 12.68 1.63 -12.78
CA GLY A 217 11.54 1.13 -13.55
C GLY A 217 11.97 0.45 -14.86
N TYR A 218 12.94 1.03 -15.58
CA TYR A 218 13.52 0.44 -16.80
C TYR A 218 14.33 -0.82 -16.48
N PHE A 219 15.15 -0.81 -15.42
CA PHE A 219 15.90 -2.00 -14.99
C PHE A 219 14.95 -3.14 -14.62
N GLY A 220 13.91 -2.85 -13.81
CA GLY A 220 12.91 -3.82 -13.42
C GLY A 220 12.15 -4.41 -14.60
N ALA A 221 11.72 -3.58 -15.55
CA ALA A 221 11.03 -4.04 -16.75
C ALA A 221 11.96 -4.87 -17.66
N MET A 222 13.21 -4.45 -17.84
CA MET A 222 14.17 -5.22 -18.63
C MET A 222 14.43 -6.58 -18.01
N ILE A 223 14.70 -6.65 -16.71
CA ILE A 223 14.98 -7.91 -16.03
C ILE A 223 13.74 -8.82 -16.03
N ARG A 224 12.54 -8.25 -15.76
CA ARG A 224 11.29 -9.01 -15.70
C ARG A 224 10.93 -9.66 -17.05
N TRP A 225 11.15 -8.95 -18.14
CA TRP A 225 10.70 -9.37 -19.48
C TRP A 225 11.80 -9.99 -20.32
N ALA A 226 13.01 -10.14 -19.78
CA ALA A 226 14.13 -10.80 -20.46
C ALA A 226 13.74 -12.21 -20.90
N GLY A 227 13.79 -12.46 -22.21
CA GLY A 227 13.45 -13.76 -22.80
C GLY A 227 11.96 -14.09 -22.87
N ASP A 228 11.10 -13.44 -22.07
CA ASP A 228 9.65 -13.67 -22.08
C ASP A 228 8.94 -12.79 -23.12
N HIS A 229 9.50 -11.62 -23.42
CA HIS A 229 9.03 -10.71 -24.47
C HIS A 229 10.13 -10.44 -25.45
N GLN A 230 9.83 -10.64 -26.73
CA GLN A 230 10.87 -10.80 -27.75
C GLN A 230 11.76 -9.59 -27.97
N THR A 231 11.27 -8.36 -27.81
CA THR A 231 12.11 -7.19 -28.03
C THR A 231 11.48 -5.93 -27.47
N PHE A 232 12.19 -5.26 -26.60
CA PHE A 232 12.08 -3.80 -26.54
C PHE A 232 12.89 -3.24 -27.72
N SER A 233 12.26 -2.47 -28.59
CA SER A 233 12.93 -1.81 -29.71
C SER A 233 12.41 -0.39 -29.83
N ASP A 234 13.23 0.59 -29.47
CA ASP A 234 12.90 1.97 -29.77
C ASP A 234 13.04 2.19 -31.28
N GLY A 235 11.90 2.41 -31.93
CA GLY A 235 11.79 2.54 -33.39
C GLY A 235 12.60 3.68 -34.03
N ASN A 236 13.32 4.46 -33.25
CA ASN A 236 14.09 5.64 -33.64
C ASN A 236 15.60 5.38 -33.64
N GLY A 237 16.03 4.17 -33.93
CA GLY A 237 17.45 3.87 -34.17
C GLY A 237 18.20 3.28 -32.99
N GLY A 238 17.51 2.76 -31.98
CA GLY A 238 18.16 2.05 -30.88
C GLY A 238 18.87 2.99 -29.90
N THR A 239 18.14 3.96 -29.36
CA THR A 239 18.71 4.89 -28.36
C THR A 239 18.83 4.23 -27.00
N MET A 240 17.75 3.62 -26.49
CA MET A 240 17.71 3.00 -25.18
C MET A 240 17.93 1.49 -25.24
N PHE A 241 17.34 0.82 -26.23
CA PHE A 241 17.36 -0.63 -26.36
C PHE A 241 18.07 -1.08 -27.63
N SER A 242 18.94 -2.08 -27.53
CA SER A 242 19.49 -2.78 -28.69
C SER A 242 18.47 -3.78 -29.22
N LYS A 243 18.44 -4.01 -30.54
CA LYS A 243 17.57 -5.01 -31.13
C LYS A 243 17.91 -6.40 -30.61
N GLY A 244 16.95 -6.97 -29.89
CA GLY A 244 17.05 -8.33 -29.38
C GLY A 244 17.77 -8.41 -28.03
N TYR A 245 17.34 -9.39 -27.24
CA TYR A 245 18.06 -9.82 -26.06
C TYR A 245 19.38 -10.41 -26.51
N THR A 246 20.46 -9.66 -26.36
CA THR A 246 21.79 -10.12 -26.72
C THR A 246 22.50 -10.65 -25.49
N GLU A 247 23.36 -11.65 -25.67
CA GLU A 247 24.21 -12.19 -24.59
C GLU A 247 25.31 -11.22 -24.13
N SER A 248 25.29 -9.99 -24.64
CA SER A 248 26.21 -8.96 -24.20
C SER A 248 25.91 -8.53 -22.75
N TYR A 249 26.92 -8.07 -22.05
CA TYR A 249 26.81 -7.52 -20.69
C TYR A 249 25.84 -6.33 -20.55
N LEU A 250 25.30 -5.80 -21.66
CA LEU A 250 24.30 -4.75 -21.68
C LEU A 250 22.87 -5.29 -21.53
N TYR A 251 22.68 -6.59 -21.73
CA TYR A 251 21.41 -7.30 -21.51
C TYR A 251 20.19 -6.58 -22.12
N GLY A 252 20.29 -6.21 -23.41
CA GLY A 252 19.21 -5.59 -24.16
C GLY A 252 19.20 -4.07 -24.17
N PHE A 253 19.94 -3.39 -23.33
CA PHE A 253 20.17 -1.95 -23.43
C PHE A 253 21.26 -1.60 -24.44
N THR A 254 21.23 -0.37 -24.95
CA THR A 254 22.38 0.24 -25.63
C THR A 254 23.39 0.76 -24.60
N LYS A 255 24.59 1.09 -25.06
CA LYS A 255 25.57 1.80 -24.21
C LYS A 255 25.02 3.13 -23.68
N TYR A 256 24.31 3.89 -24.52
CA TYR A 256 23.68 5.14 -24.10
C TYR A 256 22.62 4.89 -23.05
N GLY A 257 21.74 3.90 -23.28
CA GLY A 257 20.69 3.54 -22.33
C GLY A 257 21.24 3.19 -20.96
N VAL A 258 22.26 2.31 -20.91
CA VAL A 258 22.90 1.95 -19.63
C VAL A 258 23.57 3.17 -18.98
N ALA A 259 24.34 3.94 -19.74
CA ALA A 259 25.05 5.11 -19.20
C ALA A 259 24.08 6.16 -18.60
N LEU A 260 22.97 6.41 -19.30
CA LEU A 260 21.94 7.33 -18.83
C LEU A 260 21.26 6.81 -17.55
N LEU A 261 20.78 5.55 -17.59
CA LEU A 261 20.00 4.98 -16.50
C LEU A 261 20.85 4.77 -15.24
N MET A 262 22.11 4.30 -15.37
CA MET A 262 23.03 4.18 -14.25
C MET A 262 23.38 5.55 -13.65
N LYS A 263 23.59 6.58 -14.49
CA LYS A 263 23.79 7.94 -14.00
C LYS A 263 22.59 8.43 -13.20
N TRP A 264 21.39 8.26 -13.70
CA TRP A 264 20.17 8.68 -13.03
C TRP A 264 19.90 7.88 -11.75
N HIS A 265 20.11 6.57 -11.78
CA HIS A 265 20.02 5.70 -10.63
C HIS A 265 20.92 6.13 -9.45
N ARG A 266 22.17 6.55 -9.75
CA ARG A 266 23.13 7.05 -8.75
C ARG A 266 22.82 8.46 -8.27
N GLN A 267 22.29 9.33 -9.15
CA GLN A 267 21.97 10.73 -8.83
C GLN A 267 20.68 10.88 -8.02
N ASP A 268 19.78 9.93 -8.14
CA ASP A 268 18.49 9.92 -7.47
C ASP A 268 18.30 8.54 -6.82
N PRO A 269 18.87 8.35 -5.60
CA PRO A 269 18.78 7.11 -4.84
C PRO A 269 17.35 6.80 -4.43
N VAL A 270 17.11 5.54 -4.00
CA VAL A 270 15.77 5.06 -3.64
C VAL A 270 15.11 5.92 -2.58
N SER A 271 13.91 6.35 -2.86
CA SER A 271 13.05 7.16 -2.00
C SER A 271 12.00 6.32 -1.26
N LYS A 272 11.40 6.89 -0.21
CA LYS A 272 10.25 6.27 0.49
C LYS A 272 9.11 5.95 -0.48
N LYS A 273 8.82 6.85 -1.43
CA LYS A 273 7.81 6.63 -2.46
C LYS A 273 8.04 5.33 -3.24
N GLU A 274 9.28 5.05 -3.62
CA GLU A 274 9.59 3.83 -4.37
C GLU A 274 9.46 2.57 -3.52
N ILE A 275 9.85 2.63 -2.25
CA ILE A 275 9.65 1.55 -1.28
C ILE A 275 8.16 1.24 -1.15
N ASP A 276 7.35 2.24 -0.85
CA ASP A 276 5.91 2.09 -0.69
C ASP A 276 5.27 1.58 -1.99
N ARG A 277 5.70 2.13 -3.12
CA ARG A 277 5.24 1.69 -4.43
C ARG A 277 5.60 0.23 -4.72
N ASN A 278 6.82 -0.20 -4.41
CA ASN A 278 7.27 -1.58 -4.61
C ASN A 278 6.46 -2.56 -3.74
N ASN A 279 6.15 -2.19 -2.50
CA ASN A 279 5.27 -2.95 -1.62
C ASN A 279 3.84 -3.02 -2.16
N GLY A 280 3.28 -1.90 -2.60
CA GLY A 280 1.95 -1.85 -3.23
C GLY A 280 1.88 -2.65 -4.53
N ILE A 281 2.95 -2.69 -5.32
CA ILE A 281 3.05 -3.52 -6.52
C ILE A 281 3.07 -5.00 -6.15
N GLN A 282 3.80 -5.41 -5.14
CA GLN A 282 3.77 -6.79 -4.67
C GLN A 282 2.35 -7.19 -4.21
N GLN A 283 1.66 -6.31 -3.51
CA GLN A 283 0.29 -6.56 -3.07
C GLN A 283 -0.68 -6.73 -4.25
N THR A 284 -0.51 -6.00 -5.33
CA THR A 284 -1.44 -5.95 -6.47
C THR A 284 -1.01 -6.85 -7.63
N GLN A 285 0.23 -6.73 -8.10
CA GLN A 285 0.79 -7.46 -9.24
C GLN A 285 1.54 -8.74 -8.81
N GLY A 286 2.03 -8.79 -7.57
CA GLY A 286 2.57 -9.97 -6.90
C GLY A 286 4.06 -10.17 -7.01
N ASN A 287 4.79 -9.36 -7.74
CA ASN A 287 6.24 -9.40 -7.85
C ASN A 287 6.86 -8.09 -7.35
N ARG A 288 8.18 -8.10 -7.17
CA ARG A 288 8.96 -6.97 -6.69
C ARG A 288 9.99 -6.52 -7.72
N ASN A 289 10.42 -5.26 -7.61
CA ASN A 289 11.55 -4.74 -8.35
C ASN A 289 12.84 -4.92 -7.53
N PRO A 290 13.75 -5.80 -7.95
CA PRO A 290 15.00 -6.05 -7.21
C PRO A 290 15.91 -4.82 -7.06
N PHE A 291 15.81 -3.86 -7.97
CA PHE A 291 16.64 -2.64 -7.96
C PHE A 291 16.11 -1.54 -7.04
N ILE A 292 14.92 -1.74 -6.46
CA ILE A 292 14.42 -0.95 -5.33
C ILE A 292 14.79 -1.66 -4.02
N ASP A 293 14.65 -3.00 -3.97
CA ASP A 293 14.97 -3.77 -2.77
C ASP A 293 16.47 -3.75 -2.44
N TYR A 294 17.31 -3.99 -3.46
CA TYR A 294 18.78 -3.92 -3.39
C TYR A 294 19.28 -2.96 -4.47
N PRO A 295 19.32 -1.64 -4.22
CA PRO A 295 19.72 -0.67 -5.24
C PRO A 295 21.10 -0.95 -5.83
N TYR A 296 22.07 -1.31 -4.99
CA TYR A 296 23.44 -1.59 -5.42
C TYR A 296 23.57 -2.81 -6.36
N LEU A 297 22.54 -3.63 -6.49
CA LEU A 297 22.50 -4.74 -7.44
C LEU A 297 22.67 -4.30 -8.91
N ALA A 298 22.24 -3.07 -9.23
CA ALA A 298 22.42 -2.50 -10.56
C ALA A 298 23.89 -2.38 -10.95
N GLU A 299 24.78 -2.12 -9.97
CA GLU A 299 26.22 -2.03 -10.19
C GLU A 299 26.84 -3.36 -10.64
N TYR A 300 26.36 -4.49 -10.10
CA TYR A 300 26.83 -5.83 -10.48
C TYR A 300 26.33 -6.30 -11.85
N ILE A 301 25.28 -5.68 -12.37
CA ILE A 301 24.72 -6.06 -13.67
C ILE A 301 25.19 -5.10 -14.76
N TRP A 302 25.09 -3.77 -14.55
CA TRP A 302 25.35 -2.76 -15.57
C TRP A 302 26.40 -1.70 -15.18
N GLY A 303 26.76 -1.62 -13.91
CA GLY A 303 27.65 -0.60 -13.38
C GLY A 303 29.11 -1.02 -13.28
N GLU A 304 29.80 -0.45 -12.31
CA GLU A 304 31.24 -0.66 -12.13
C GLU A 304 31.63 -2.06 -11.65
N LYS A 305 30.72 -2.77 -11.00
CA LYS A 305 30.89 -4.15 -10.52
C LYS A 305 30.44 -5.20 -11.54
N ALA A 306 30.10 -4.80 -12.77
CA ALA A 306 29.57 -5.72 -13.77
C ALA A 306 30.56 -6.86 -14.09
N GLY A 307 30.09 -8.11 -13.90
CA GLY A 307 30.89 -9.31 -14.04
C GLY A 307 31.63 -9.78 -12.80
N GLU A 308 31.66 -8.98 -11.74
CA GLU A 308 32.16 -9.42 -10.44
C GLU A 308 31.18 -10.40 -9.79
N THR A 309 31.71 -11.24 -8.89
CA THR A 309 30.90 -12.16 -8.09
C THR A 309 30.13 -11.39 -7.03
N LEU A 310 28.81 -11.53 -7.04
CA LEU A 310 27.95 -10.89 -6.06
C LEU A 310 28.23 -11.42 -4.66
N ASN A 311 28.44 -10.51 -3.72
CA ASN A 311 28.46 -10.80 -2.30
C ASN A 311 27.38 -9.95 -1.61
N LEU A 312 26.29 -10.58 -1.17
CA LEU A 312 25.18 -9.90 -0.51
C LEU A 312 25.61 -9.20 0.80
N ASN A 313 26.68 -9.68 1.45
CA ASN A 313 27.22 -9.03 2.65
C ASN A 313 27.85 -7.66 2.37
N ASN A 314 28.11 -7.33 1.11
CA ASN A 314 28.66 -6.03 0.70
C ASN A 314 27.57 -5.02 0.31
N MET A 315 26.31 -5.33 0.56
CA MET A 315 25.18 -4.46 0.26
C MET A 315 24.07 -4.61 1.29
N ILE A 316 23.24 -3.57 1.37
CA ILE A 316 22.06 -3.54 2.22
C ILE A 316 20.80 -3.34 1.37
N THR A 317 19.67 -3.80 1.89
CA THR A 317 18.37 -3.50 1.31
C THR A 317 18.00 -2.04 1.54
N ALA A 318 17.11 -1.50 0.72
CA ALA A 318 16.54 -0.18 0.97
C ALA A 318 15.62 -0.14 2.23
N TYR A 319 15.39 -1.29 2.86
CA TYR A 319 14.65 -1.42 4.12
C TYR A 319 15.55 -1.60 5.34
N ASP A 320 16.87 -1.67 5.14
CA ASP A 320 17.84 -1.74 6.22
C ASP A 320 17.92 -0.40 6.94
N SER A 321 17.98 -0.40 8.26
CA SER A 321 18.04 0.82 9.08
C SER A 321 19.24 1.71 8.79
N ARG A 322 20.28 1.16 8.16
CA ARG A 322 21.47 1.90 7.70
C ARG A 322 21.25 2.60 6.35
N PHE A 323 20.19 2.25 5.65
CA PHE A 323 19.88 2.85 4.36
C PHE A 323 19.23 4.22 4.56
N VAL A 324 19.93 5.28 4.16
CA VAL A 324 19.39 6.64 4.20
C VAL A 324 18.65 6.93 2.90
N LEU A 325 17.34 7.09 2.99
CA LEU A 325 16.48 7.34 1.84
C LEU A 325 16.90 8.59 1.07
N GLY A 326 17.02 8.47 -0.25
CA GLY A 326 17.44 9.55 -1.12
C GLY A 326 18.95 9.85 -1.09
N GLU A 327 19.75 9.12 -0.29
CA GLU A 327 21.19 9.35 -0.14
C GLU A 327 22.03 8.08 -0.36
N SER A 328 21.58 6.92 0.18
CA SER A 328 22.33 5.67 0.10
C SER A 328 22.17 4.97 -1.24
N ASP A 329 23.26 4.45 -1.78
CA ASP A 329 23.27 3.58 -2.96
C ASP A 329 23.08 2.08 -2.63
N GLY A 330 23.03 1.73 -1.35
CA GLY A 330 22.90 0.35 -0.86
C GLY A 330 24.24 -0.41 -0.78
N SER A 331 25.38 0.24 -0.99
CA SER A 331 26.71 -0.35 -0.82
C SER A 331 27.15 -0.32 0.64
N LEU A 332 27.82 -1.38 1.07
CA LEU A 332 28.63 -1.41 2.29
C LEU A 332 30.13 -1.31 1.96
N GLU A 333 30.51 -1.32 0.66
CA GLU A 333 31.89 -1.13 0.21
C GLU A 333 32.20 0.37 0.10
N GLY A 334 33.07 0.89 0.93
CA GLY A 334 33.69 2.20 0.73
C GLY A 334 33.12 3.37 1.51
N GLY A 335 32.88 3.21 2.78
CA GLY A 335 32.97 4.37 3.69
C GLY A 335 34.44 4.83 3.70
N ASP A 336 34.71 6.01 3.10
CA ASP A 336 36.03 6.66 3.13
C ASP A 336 36.56 6.70 4.55
N THR A 337 37.50 5.79 4.86
CA THR A 337 38.37 5.94 6.00
C THR A 337 39.63 6.67 5.50
N PRO A 338 39.92 7.90 5.92
CA PRO A 338 41.20 8.53 5.61
C PRO A 338 42.31 7.74 6.28
N GLY A 339 43.06 7.03 5.49
CA GLY A 339 44.44 6.58 5.68
C GLY A 339 44.87 6.06 7.05
N GLY A 340 45.13 4.76 7.15
CA GLY A 340 45.83 4.19 8.30
C GLY A 340 46.19 2.73 8.10
N ASN A 341 47.47 2.55 7.88
CA ASN A 341 48.21 1.31 7.66
C ASN A 341 48.13 0.32 8.83
N GLY A 342 47.98 -0.97 8.55
CA GLY A 342 48.58 -2.06 9.34
C GLY A 342 47.64 -2.74 10.35
N GLY A 343 47.41 -4.02 10.12
CA GLY A 343 46.61 -4.95 10.89
C GLY A 343 46.80 -4.94 12.39
N THR A 344 45.67 -4.95 13.05
CA THR A 344 45.43 -5.59 14.34
C THR A 344 43.92 -5.83 14.40
N GLU A 345 43.52 -7.00 14.87
CA GLU A 345 42.10 -7.30 15.16
C GLU A 345 41.54 -6.17 16.02
N GLU A 346 40.52 -5.46 15.51
CA GLU A 346 39.76 -4.51 16.33
C GLU A 346 39.00 -5.28 17.42
N PRO A 347 38.96 -4.76 18.66
CA PRO A 347 38.14 -5.38 19.70
C PRO A 347 36.68 -5.30 19.29
N ASP A 348 35.98 -6.44 19.33
CA ASP A 348 34.52 -6.53 19.17
C ASP A 348 33.83 -5.39 19.90
N THR A 349 33.34 -4.39 19.16
CA THR A 349 32.60 -3.27 19.74
C THR A 349 31.28 -3.79 20.27
N LYS A 350 31.12 -3.77 21.59
CA LYS A 350 29.87 -4.22 22.22
C LYS A 350 28.87 -3.08 22.30
N CYS A 351 27.67 -3.33 21.80
CA CYS A 351 26.52 -2.44 21.90
C CYS A 351 25.65 -2.86 23.08
N THR A 352 25.18 -1.86 23.84
CA THR A 352 24.25 -2.06 24.96
C THR A 352 22.82 -1.81 24.49
N ILE A 353 21.90 -2.71 24.85
CA ILE A 353 20.47 -2.57 24.60
C ILE A 353 19.77 -2.26 25.92
N THR A 354 19.01 -1.18 25.93
CA THR A 354 18.16 -0.80 27.07
C THR A 354 16.70 -0.98 26.70
N TRP A 355 15.96 -1.71 27.52
CA TRP A 355 14.53 -1.88 27.35
C TRP A 355 13.78 -1.02 28.35
N LEU A 356 12.79 -0.26 27.89
CA LEU A 356 12.01 0.63 28.73
C LEU A 356 10.51 0.32 28.64
N VAL A 357 9.87 0.25 29.81
CA VAL A 357 8.40 0.23 29.95
C VAL A 357 8.00 1.40 30.83
N ASN A 358 7.09 2.24 30.35
CA ASN A 358 6.71 3.49 31.02
C ASN A 358 7.90 4.42 31.31
N GLY A 359 8.95 4.36 30.52
CA GLY A 359 10.18 5.14 30.70
C GLY A 359 11.16 4.58 31.74
N GLU A 360 10.88 3.42 32.37
CA GLU A 360 11.74 2.78 33.36
C GLU A 360 12.37 1.50 32.79
N ILE A 361 13.60 1.18 33.22
CA ILE A 361 14.33 -0.01 32.76
C ILE A 361 13.53 -1.28 33.07
N TYR A 362 13.36 -2.11 32.03
CA TYR A 362 12.57 -3.32 32.10
C TYR A 362 13.43 -4.56 31.74
N THR A 363 13.51 -5.52 32.65
CA THR A 363 14.37 -6.71 32.53
C THR A 363 13.62 -8.04 32.63
N ALA A 364 12.28 -7.99 32.62
CA ALA A 364 11.49 -9.21 32.74
C ALA A 364 11.76 -10.16 31.56
N GLY A 365 11.98 -11.44 31.83
CA GLY A 365 12.32 -12.44 30.81
C GLY A 365 13.83 -12.52 30.50
N ASN A 366 14.68 -11.78 31.19
CA ASN A 366 16.14 -11.71 30.96
C ASN A 366 16.45 -11.42 29.48
N PRO A 367 16.01 -10.26 28.95
CA PRO A 367 16.20 -9.93 27.54
C PRO A 367 17.68 -9.73 27.20
N THR A 368 18.00 -9.83 25.91
CA THR A 368 19.32 -9.47 25.40
C THR A 368 19.62 -8.00 25.73
N THR A 369 20.71 -7.75 26.43
CA THR A 369 21.14 -6.39 26.84
C THR A 369 22.51 -6.00 26.28
N ILE A 370 23.24 -6.94 25.72
CA ILE A 370 24.57 -6.72 25.12
C ILE A 370 24.68 -7.61 23.88
N VAL A 371 25.08 -7.02 22.77
CA VAL A 371 25.42 -7.70 21.51
C VAL A 371 26.71 -7.12 20.96
N THR A 372 27.41 -7.84 20.06
CA THR A 372 28.42 -7.24 19.20
C THR A 372 27.76 -6.30 18.19
N GLU A 373 28.46 -5.28 17.75
CA GLU A 373 27.97 -4.40 16.67
C GLU A 373 27.57 -5.24 15.45
N GLY A 374 26.36 -5.00 14.92
CA GLY A 374 25.74 -5.85 13.90
C GLY A 374 25.10 -7.15 14.43
N GLY A 375 25.10 -7.36 15.74
CA GLY A 375 24.49 -8.54 16.35
C GLY A 375 22.99 -8.38 16.54
N GLN A 376 22.28 -9.52 16.60
CA GLN A 376 20.83 -9.56 16.73
C GLN A 376 20.37 -9.72 18.16
N VAL A 377 19.17 -9.23 18.43
CA VAL A 377 18.45 -9.52 19.66
C VAL A 377 17.99 -10.98 19.65
N THR A 378 18.47 -11.78 20.58
CA THR A 378 18.15 -13.21 20.67
C THR A 378 17.05 -13.53 21.68
N ILE A 379 16.79 -12.63 22.62
CA ILE A 379 15.76 -12.75 23.66
C ILE A 379 15.09 -11.40 23.84
N LEU A 380 13.78 -11.34 23.60
CA LEU A 380 12.95 -10.18 23.93
C LEU A 380 12.55 -10.17 25.41
N PRO A 381 12.26 -9.00 25.98
CA PRO A 381 11.61 -8.96 27.28
C PRO A 381 10.25 -9.67 27.24
N THR A 382 9.85 -10.24 28.37
CA THR A 382 8.47 -10.71 28.52
C THR A 382 7.50 -9.55 28.26
N ALA A 383 6.50 -9.76 27.40
CA ALA A 383 5.51 -8.73 27.09
C ALA A 383 4.92 -8.12 28.37
N PRO A 384 4.96 -6.80 28.52
CA PRO A 384 4.33 -6.13 29.67
C PRO A 384 2.84 -6.41 29.70
N LYS A 385 2.30 -6.73 30.87
CA LYS A 385 0.86 -6.93 31.03
C LYS A 385 0.16 -5.60 31.18
N SER A 386 -0.79 -5.32 30.31
CA SER A 386 -1.70 -4.19 30.47
C SER A 386 -2.85 -4.52 31.42
N CYS A 387 -3.50 -3.49 31.97
CA CYS A 387 -4.65 -3.64 32.86
C CYS A 387 -5.93 -4.00 32.14
N ASP A 388 -6.03 -3.61 30.92
CA ASP A 388 -7.17 -3.82 30.06
C ASP A 388 -6.66 -4.30 28.71
N GLU A 389 -6.83 -5.59 28.47
CA GLU A 389 -6.38 -6.25 27.24
C GLU A 389 -7.17 -5.78 26.01
N ILE A 390 -8.27 -5.05 26.20
CA ILE A 390 -9.10 -4.55 25.12
C ILE A 390 -8.70 -3.12 24.75
N SER A 391 -8.60 -2.22 25.73
CA SER A 391 -8.38 -0.80 25.46
C SER A 391 -6.92 -0.35 25.54
N ASN A 392 -6.00 -1.22 25.96
CA ASN A 392 -4.59 -0.86 26.16
C ASN A 392 -3.69 -2.09 25.97
N GLN A 393 -3.36 -2.40 24.72
CA GLN A 393 -2.64 -3.60 24.34
C GLN A 393 -1.17 -3.31 24.09
N PHE A 394 -0.27 -4.13 24.65
CA PHE A 394 1.12 -4.13 24.22
C PHE A 394 1.22 -4.65 22.79
N VAL A 395 1.81 -3.84 21.90
CA VAL A 395 1.92 -4.17 20.48
C VAL A 395 3.36 -4.46 20.03
N GLY A 396 4.36 -4.01 20.78
CA GLY A 396 5.74 -4.29 20.43
C GLY A 396 6.73 -3.29 21.05
N TRP A 397 7.94 -3.32 20.52
CA TRP A 397 9.08 -2.48 20.90
C TRP A 397 9.48 -1.60 19.74
N SER A 398 9.93 -0.36 19.99
CA SER A 398 10.37 0.60 18.99
C SER A 398 11.54 1.44 19.53
N GLU A 399 12.47 1.87 18.67
CA GLU A 399 13.47 2.90 19.03
C GLU A 399 12.82 4.27 19.20
N ASP A 400 11.68 4.51 18.53
CA ASP A 400 10.99 5.79 18.59
C ASP A 400 10.46 6.09 19.99
N GLU A 401 10.90 7.20 20.56
CA GLU A 401 10.35 7.72 21.78
C GLU A 401 9.05 8.48 21.51
N ILE A 402 7.92 7.76 21.55
CA ILE A 402 6.60 8.41 21.39
C ILE A 402 6.35 9.34 22.56
N LEU A 403 6.45 10.64 22.33
CA LEU A 403 6.17 11.69 23.33
C LEU A 403 4.68 12.01 23.35
N GLY A 404 3.92 11.28 24.16
CA GLY A 404 2.46 11.39 24.23
C GLY A 404 1.76 10.27 23.48
N THR A 405 0.76 10.60 22.66
CA THR A 405 0.04 9.65 21.80
C THR A 405 0.20 10.04 20.34
N THR A 406 0.19 9.06 19.47
CA THR A 406 0.18 9.25 18.01
C THR A 406 -0.84 8.31 17.38
N ASP A 407 -1.45 8.73 16.28
CA ASP A 407 -2.37 7.88 15.48
C ASP A 407 -1.59 6.96 14.54
N ASP A 408 -0.30 7.23 14.33
CA ASP A 408 0.57 6.44 13.47
C ASP A 408 1.28 5.34 14.26
N MET A 409 1.19 4.10 13.80
CA MET A 409 1.98 3.00 14.35
C MET A 409 3.46 3.22 14.00
N PRO A 410 4.40 3.09 15.00
CA PRO A 410 5.82 3.20 14.72
C PRO A 410 6.28 2.26 13.60
N ILE A 411 7.09 2.78 12.68
CA ILE A 411 7.54 2.03 11.50
C ILE A 411 8.52 0.91 11.88
N ASP A 412 9.30 1.13 12.95
CA ASP A 412 10.31 0.20 13.48
C ASP A 412 9.74 -0.75 14.55
N LEU A 413 8.42 -0.85 14.65
CA LEU A 413 7.76 -1.67 15.67
C LEU A 413 8.01 -3.17 15.40
N PHE A 414 8.52 -3.88 16.42
CA PHE A 414 8.70 -5.33 16.36
C PHE A 414 8.20 -6.01 17.65
N SER A 415 7.73 -7.25 17.53
CA SER A 415 7.19 -8.04 18.63
C SER A 415 7.78 -9.44 18.75
N ASN A 416 8.66 -9.80 17.83
CA ASN A 416 9.41 -11.06 17.84
C ASN A 416 10.88 -10.80 17.50
N THR A 417 11.76 -11.77 17.73
CA THR A 417 13.21 -11.64 17.49
C THR A 417 13.58 -11.59 16.02
N ASP A 418 12.75 -12.14 15.16
CA ASP A 418 13.03 -12.22 13.72
C ASP A 418 12.82 -10.86 13.05
N ASP A 419 11.97 -10.01 13.63
CA ASP A 419 11.67 -8.65 13.17
C ASP A 419 12.50 -7.59 13.92
N ALA A 420 13.29 -7.99 14.95
CA ALA A 420 14.14 -7.06 15.69
C ALA A 420 15.29 -6.55 14.81
N PRO A 421 15.62 -5.25 14.86
CA PRO A 421 16.71 -4.71 14.05
C PRO A 421 18.09 -5.23 14.51
N ASP A 422 19.04 -5.25 13.58
CA ASP A 422 20.46 -5.45 13.91
C ASP A 422 20.97 -4.28 14.74
N ILE A 423 21.70 -4.58 15.82
CA ILE A 423 22.14 -3.56 16.79
C ILE A 423 23.51 -3.01 16.39
N MET A 424 23.52 -1.83 15.79
CA MET A 424 24.75 -1.17 15.30
C MET A 424 25.35 -0.18 16.28
N LYS A 425 24.63 0.19 17.33
CA LYS A 425 25.01 1.19 18.35
C LYS A 425 24.32 0.87 19.67
N ASN A 426 24.69 1.59 20.74
CA ASN A 426 23.88 1.53 21.96
C ASN A 426 22.45 1.97 21.64
N THR A 427 21.48 1.08 21.86
CA THR A 427 20.09 1.27 21.43
C THR A 427 19.15 1.19 22.63
N THR A 428 18.14 2.04 22.64
CA THR A 428 17.06 2.01 23.62
C THR A 428 15.76 1.68 22.92
N PHE A 429 15.08 0.62 23.38
CA PHE A 429 13.74 0.28 22.90
C PHE A 429 12.69 0.62 23.94
N HIS A 430 11.62 1.23 23.49
CA HIS A 430 10.45 1.59 24.26
C HIS A 430 9.32 0.60 23.98
N ALA A 431 8.65 0.13 25.04
CA ALA A 431 7.40 -0.61 24.87
C ALA A 431 6.34 0.30 24.26
N VAL A 432 5.65 -0.20 23.24
CA VAL A 432 4.55 0.52 22.59
C VAL A 432 3.23 -0.15 22.93
N PHE A 433 2.25 0.65 23.29
CA PHE A 433 0.89 0.23 23.62
C PHE A 433 -0.10 0.87 22.66
N ALA A 434 -0.99 0.07 22.10
CA ALA A 434 -2.13 0.54 21.35
C ALA A 434 -3.28 0.79 22.30
N HIS A 435 -3.83 2.00 22.26
CA HIS A 435 -5.05 2.39 22.95
C HIS A 435 -6.18 2.36 21.95
N VAL A 436 -7.24 1.62 22.26
CA VAL A 436 -8.42 1.49 21.40
C VAL A 436 -9.51 2.40 21.96
N GLU A 437 -9.91 3.41 21.23
CA GLU A 437 -11.12 4.17 21.49
C GLU A 437 -12.20 3.64 20.54
N GLU A 438 -13.31 3.18 21.12
CA GLU A 438 -14.51 2.84 20.36
C GLU A 438 -15.15 4.16 19.93
N ASP A 439 -14.96 4.53 18.68
CA ASP A 439 -15.62 5.70 18.12
C ASP A 439 -17.09 5.34 17.87
N PHE A 440 -18.00 6.18 18.33
CA PHE A 440 -19.44 6.01 18.11
C PHE A 440 -19.85 6.18 16.64
N ASP A 441 -18.90 6.39 15.75
CA ASP A 441 -19.12 6.38 14.29
C ASP A 441 -18.54 5.07 13.72
N PRO A 442 -19.36 4.01 13.60
CA PRO A 442 -18.84 2.66 13.39
C PRO A 442 -18.37 2.44 11.95
N ILE A 443 -17.05 2.27 11.76
CA ILE A 443 -16.46 1.70 10.54
C ILE A 443 -15.69 0.43 10.96
N GLY A 444 -16.32 -0.73 10.98
CA GLY A 444 -15.68 -2.05 11.11
C GLY A 444 -15.91 -2.86 9.86
N ASP A 445 -15.61 -4.13 9.88
CA ASP A 445 -15.93 -5.01 8.75
C ASP A 445 -17.36 -4.75 8.27
N PRO A 446 -17.55 -4.35 7.02
CA PRO A 446 -18.85 -3.96 6.52
C PRO A 446 -19.81 -5.12 6.71
N MET A 447 -20.88 -4.90 7.46
CA MET A 447 -21.95 -5.86 7.55
C MET A 447 -22.76 -5.74 6.28
N VAL A 448 -22.84 -6.83 5.52
CA VAL A 448 -23.55 -6.86 4.25
C VAL A 448 -24.77 -7.77 4.39
N TYR A 449 -25.96 -7.19 4.19
CA TYR A 449 -27.18 -7.99 4.11
C TYR A 449 -27.49 -8.32 2.64
N VAL A 450 -27.51 -9.60 2.32
CA VAL A 450 -27.71 -10.07 0.94
C VAL A 450 -28.97 -10.89 0.84
N LEU A 451 -29.83 -10.53 -0.14
CA LEU A 451 -30.98 -11.31 -0.57
C LEU A 451 -30.74 -11.78 -2.00
N THR A 452 -30.86 -13.08 -2.25
CA THR A 452 -30.77 -13.64 -3.61
C THR A 452 -31.95 -14.62 -3.85
N MET A 453 -32.16 -15.00 -5.12
CA MET A 453 -33.17 -15.98 -5.48
C MET A 453 -33.01 -17.34 -4.79
N THR A 454 -31.81 -17.67 -4.32
CA THR A 454 -31.46 -18.93 -3.66
C THR A 454 -31.24 -18.81 -2.17
N ASP A 455 -30.99 -17.58 -1.67
CA ASP A 455 -30.78 -17.29 -0.26
C ASP A 455 -31.70 -16.14 0.17
N THR A 456 -32.63 -16.44 1.05
CA THR A 456 -33.62 -15.50 1.62
C THR A 456 -33.54 -15.47 3.15
N GLU A 457 -32.53 -16.06 3.75
CA GLU A 457 -32.33 -16.05 5.21
C GLU A 457 -32.21 -14.62 5.71
N GLY A 458 -32.89 -14.29 6.79
CA GLY A 458 -32.90 -12.92 7.36
C GLY A 458 -33.93 -11.97 6.69
N TRP A 459 -34.66 -12.38 5.66
CA TRP A 459 -35.60 -11.54 4.93
C TRP A 459 -37.01 -12.04 4.99
N THR A 460 -37.97 -11.13 5.03
CA THR A 460 -39.39 -11.37 4.91
C THR A 460 -39.84 -10.92 3.52
N LEU A 461 -40.41 -11.83 2.74
CA LEU A 461 -40.95 -11.57 1.41
C LEU A 461 -42.44 -11.71 1.45
N SER A 462 -43.18 -10.66 1.15
CA SER A 462 -44.65 -10.63 1.24
C SER A 462 -45.29 -10.15 -0.06
N GLY A 463 -46.30 -10.90 -0.55
CA GLY A 463 -47.12 -10.51 -1.69
C GLY A 463 -46.38 -10.49 -3.05
N LEU A 464 -45.13 -11.00 -3.12
CA LEU A 464 -44.35 -11.03 -4.36
C LEU A 464 -44.82 -12.14 -5.31
N ILE A 465 -44.74 -11.87 -6.62
CA ILE A 465 -44.90 -12.93 -7.63
C ILE A 465 -43.51 -13.45 -7.99
N LYS A 466 -43.24 -14.73 -7.68
CA LYS A 466 -41.97 -15.38 -7.96
C LYS A 466 -42.00 -16.17 -9.25
N ASP A 467 -41.04 -15.98 -10.12
CA ASP A 467 -40.73 -16.90 -11.21
C ASP A 467 -39.34 -17.53 -11.03
N SER A 468 -38.80 -18.24 -12.03
CA SER A 468 -37.51 -18.95 -11.90
C SER A 468 -36.28 -18.04 -11.83
N LYS A 469 -36.41 -16.77 -12.14
CA LYS A 469 -35.28 -15.85 -12.30
C LYS A 469 -35.40 -14.57 -11.48
N HIS A 470 -36.57 -14.21 -11.00
CA HIS A 470 -36.79 -12.96 -10.28
C HIS A 470 -38.09 -12.95 -9.47
N TRP A 471 -38.21 -12.01 -8.53
CA TRP A 471 -39.47 -11.63 -7.89
C TRP A 471 -40.00 -10.37 -8.56
N ARG A 472 -41.32 -10.30 -8.70
CA ARG A 472 -42.01 -9.08 -9.11
C ARG A 472 -42.68 -8.44 -7.91
N MET A 473 -42.44 -7.15 -7.72
CA MET A 473 -43.07 -6.35 -6.69
C MET A 473 -44.41 -5.81 -7.27
N VAL A 474 -45.51 -6.33 -6.79
CA VAL A 474 -46.86 -5.92 -7.17
C VAL A 474 -47.50 -5.08 -6.06
N THR A 475 -48.77 -4.64 -6.23
CA THR A 475 -49.47 -3.84 -5.21
C THR A 475 -49.41 -4.53 -3.85
N ASP A 476 -49.14 -3.76 -2.80
CA ASP A 476 -49.02 -4.18 -1.39
C ASP A 476 -47.92 -5.21 -1.10
N SER A 477 -47.09 -5.54 -2.08
CA SER A 477 -45.92 -6.40 -1.82
C SER A 477 -44.75 -5.63 -1.19
N TYR A 478 -44.00 -6.35 -0.39
CA TYR A 478 -42.76 -5.78 0.20
C TYR A 478 -41.70 -6.86 0.43
N ILE A 479 -40.46 -6.38 0.57
CA ILE A 479 -39.31 -7.14 1.06
C ILE A 479 -38.82 -6.40 2.29
N GLU A 480 -38.57 -7.10 3.39
CA GLU A 480 -38.21 -6.50 4.65
C GLU A 480 -37.10 -7.31 5.34
N LEU A 481 -36.07 -6.63 5.81
CA LEU A 481 -35.05 -7.24 6.66
C LEU A 481 -35.67 -7.58 8.03
N GLN A 482 -35.43 -8.79 8.53
CA GLN A 482 -36.02 -9.25 9.80
C GLN A 482 -35.37 -8.56 11.01
N GLU A 483 -34.12 -8.17 10.90
CA GLU A 483 -33.36 -7.43 11.88
C GLU A 483 -33.68 -5.94 11.83
N GLU A 484 -33.61 -5.27 12.98
CA GLU A 484 -33.67 -3.81 13.06
C GLU A 484 -32.28 -3.23 12.84
N ILE A 485 -32.17 -2.20 12.02
CA ILE A 485 -30.93 -1.52 11.69
C ILE A 485 -31.04 -0.02 11.95
N ASP A 486 -29.89 0.65 12.10
CA ASP A 486 -29.79 2.09 12.07
C ASP A 486 -29.53 2.57 10.64
N ALA A 487 -30.45 3.37 10.11
CA ALA A 487 -30.37 3.89 8.74
C ALA A 487 -29.14 4.77 8.51
N SER A 488 -28.57 5.38 9.54
CA SER A 488 -27.36 6.21 9.44
C SER A 488 -26.13 5.39 9.06
N GLN A 489 -26.19 4.08 9.26
CA GLN A 489 -25.11 3.13 8.96
C GLN A 489 -25.18 2.58 7.53
N ILE A 490 -26.24 2.81 6.77
CA ILE A 490 -26.35 2.33 5.38
C ILE A 490 -25.39 3.17 4.51
N GLN A 491 -24.46 2.50 3.83
CA GLN A 491 -23.55 3.12 2.87
C GLN A 491 -24.06 3.01 1.44
N TYR A 492 -24.43 1.80 1.04
CA TYR A 492 -24.92 1.51 -0.29
C TYR A 492 -26.12 0.56 -0.24
N VAL A 493 -26.99 0.72 -1.21
CA VAL A 493 -28.04 -0.26 -1.51
C VAL A 493 -27.95 -0.59 -2.99
N THR A 494 -27.65 -1.83 -3.32
CA THR A 494 -27.58 -2.35 -4.68
C THR A 494 -28.75 -3.27 -4.94
N ILE A 495 -29.52 -3.01 -5.99
CA ILE A 495 -30.63 -3.88 -6.40
C ILE A 495 -30.43 -4.31 -7.85
N ASN A 496 -30.32 -5.61 -8.08
CA ASN A 496 -30.34 -6.16 -9.43
C ASN A 496 -31.79 -6.27 -9.89
N MET A 497 -32.24 -5.34 -10.74
CA MET A 497 -33.63 -5.22 -11.14
C MET A 497 -33.85 -4.82 -12.60
N ARG A 498 -35.09 -4.93 -13.08
CA ARG A 498 -35.52 -4.49 -14.40
C ARG A 498 -36.97 -3.97 -14.37
N THR A 499 -37.36 -3.24 -15.42
CA THR A 499 -38.76 -2.91 -15.62
C THR A 499 -39.55 -4.15 -16.08
N TYR A 500 -40.86 -4.21 -15.73
CA TYR A 500 -41.77 -5.27 -16.13
C TYR A 500 -43.12 -4.68 -16.55
N GLY A 501 -43.87 -5.41 -17.43
CA GLY A 501 -45.21 -5.03 -17.81
C GLY A 501 -45.33 -3.83 -18.77
N GLY A 502 -44.28 -3.55 -19.57
CA GLY A 502 -44.33 -2.47 -20.56
C GLY A 502 -44.11 -1.08 -19.97
N ALA A 503 -43.79 -0.97 -18.66
CA ALA A 503 -43.46 0.29 -18.02
C ALA A 503 -42.14 0.84 -18.57
N SER A 504 -42.06 2.16 -18.74
CA SER A 504 -40.85 2.85 -19.12
C SER A 504 -39.82 2.92 -17.97
N TYR A 505 -40.32 2.88 -16.73
CA TYR A 505 -39.50 2.82 -15.50
C TYR A 505 -40.38 2.29 -14.34
N ASN A 506 -39.72 1.66 -13.36
CA ASN A 506 -40.30 1.26 -12.08
C ASN A 506 -39.40 1.74 -10.96
N THR A 507 -39.99 2.15 -9.84
CA THR A 507 -39.25 2.68 -8.67
C THR A 507 -39.42 1.72 -7.49
N ILE A 508 -38.33 1.39 -6.83
CA ILE A 508 -38.32 0.74 -5.52
C ILE A 508 -37.88 1.80 -4.50
N GLU A 509 -38.76 2.08 -3.55
CA GLU A 509 -38.47 2.93 -2.39
C GLU A 509 -38.10 2.06 -1.20
N PHE A 510 -37.16 2.51 -0.38
CA PHE A 510 -36.84 1.80 0.84
C PHE A 510 -36.85 2.73 2.04
N LYS A 511 -37.31 2.19 3.17
CA LYS A 511 -37.55 2.88 4.43
C LYS A 511 -36.99 2.08 5.59
N VAL A 512 -36.50 2.78 6.61
CA VAL A 512 -36.23 2.20 7.93
C VAL A 512 -37.30 2.69 8.89
N GLY A 513 -38.07 1.74 9.41
CA GLY A 513 -39.33 2.08 10.10
C GLY A 513 -40.27 2.85 9.18
N ASN A 514 -40.60 4.09 9.56
CA ASN A 514 -41.47 4.97 8.75
C ASN A 514 -40.69 6.03 7.95
N THR A 515 -39.37 6.07 8.08
CA THR A 515 -38.50 7.11 7.48
C THR A 515 -37.98 6.62 6.13
N LYS A 516 -38.22 7.40 5.08
CA LYS A 516 -37.65 7.12 3.74
C LYS A 516 -36.13 7.34 3.81
N VAL A 517 -35.38 6.33 3.36
CA VAL A 517 -33.93 6.35 3.23
C VAL A 517 -33.51 6.69 1.80
N GLY A 518 -34.14 6.02 0.83
CA GLY A 518 -33.79 6.23 -0.56
C GLY A 518 -34.78 5.59 -1.54
N GLU A 519 -34.42 5.69 -2.82
CA GLU A 519 -35.14 5.04 -3.90
C GLU A 519 -34.21 4.73 -5.08
N LEU A 520 -34.54 3.69 -5.82
CA LEU A 520 -33.90 3.29 -7.06
C LEU A 520 -34.88 3.15 -8.19
N VAL A 521 -34.51 3.61 -9.38
CA VAL A 521 -35.38 3.62 -10.56
C VAL A 521 -34.83 2.68 -11.63
N ALA A 522 -35.51 1.58 -11.87
CA ALA A 522 -35.23 0.70 -13.00
C ALA A 522 -35.74 1.31 -14.30
N ALA A 523 -34.86 1.45 -15.29
CA ALA A 523 -35.18 1.97 -16.62
C ALA A 523 -34.95 0.94 -17.73
N ASN A 524 -34.33 -0.19 -17.45
CA ASN A 524 -33.97 -1.22 -18.42
C ASN A 524 -34.96 -2.41 -18.39
N LYS A 525 -35.18 -3.04 -19.54
CA LYS A 525 -35.97 -4.28 -19.68
C LYS A 525 -35.18 -5.55 -19.36
N THR A 526 -33.86 -5.43 -19.16
CA THR A 526 -32.96 -6.50 -18.70
C THR A 526 -32.55 -6.22 -17.27
N LEU A 527 -32.26 -7.27 -16.51
CA LEU A 527 -31.70 -7.15 -15.16
C LEU A 527 -30.35 -6.43 -15.20
N ASN A 528 -30.23 -5.39 -14.40
CA ASN A 528 -28.98 -4.63 -14.20
C ASN A 528 -28.88 -4.22 -12.73
N ASP A 529 -27.70 -4.00 -12.27
CA ASP A 529 -27.43 -3.46 -10.94
C ASP A 529 -27.71 -1.95 -10.93
N TYR A 530 -28.52 -1.54 -9.98
CA TYR A 530 -28.78 -0.15 -9.66
C TYR A 530 -28.28 0.11 -8.25
N VAL A 531 -27.42 1.12 -8.09
CA VAL A 531 -26.75 1.43 -6.83
C VAL A 531 -27.23 2.78 -6.31
N TRP A 532 -27.74 2.77 -5.10
CA TRP A 532 -27.96 3.98 -4.30
C TRP A 532 -26.82 4.14 -3.32
N LYS A 533 -26.36 5.38 -3.13
CA LYS A 533 -25.33 5.75 -2.16
C LYS A 533 -25.90 6.78 -1.20
N ALA A 534 -25.61 6.61 0.08
CA ALA A 534 -25.98 7.61 1.08
C ALA A 534 -25.14 8.88 0.90
N ASP A 535 -25.78 9.97 0.52
CA ASP A 535 -25.14 11.29 0.44
C ASP A 535 -25.09 11.99 1.81
N THR A 536 -26.11 11.74 2.63
CA THR A 536 -26.23 12.22 4.02
C THR A 536 -26.83 11.11 4.89
N PRO A 537 -26.31 10.90 6.12
CA PRO A 537 -26.88 9.92 7.02
C PRO A 537 -28.34 10.25 7.36
N VAL A 538 -29.22 9.24 7.33
CA VAL A 538 -30.62 9.35 7.72
C VAL A 538 -30.76 8.79 9.14
N SER A 539 -31.18 9.60 10.09
CA SER A 539 -31.39 9.15 11.47
C SER A 539 -32.74 8.43 11.60
N ALA A 540 -32.70 7.11 11.60
CA ALA A 540 -33.88 6.25 11.84
C ALA A 540 -33.43 4.85 12.26
N VAL A 541 -34.10 4.26 13.24
CA VAL A 541 -33.88 2.88 13.70
C VAL A 541 -35.13 2.07 13.46
N GLY A 542 -34.98 0.86 12.96
CA GLY A 542 -36.09 -0.05 12.68
C GLY A 542 -35.79 -1.03 11.54
N LYS A 543 -36.81 -1.74 11.07
CA LYS A 543 -36.66 -2.67 9.97
C LYS A 543 -36.56 -1.95 8.63
N LEU A 544 -35.59 -2.41 7.79
CA LEU A 544 -35.46 -1.91 6.43
C LEU A 544 -36.45 -2.60 5.51
N ARG A 545 -37.34 -1.81 4.90
CA ARG A 545 -38.38 -2.30 4.03
C ARG A 545 -38.31 -1.68 2.64
N PHE A 546 -38.40 -2.52 1.62
CA PHE A 546 -38.44 -2.18 0.21
C PHE A 546 -39.87 -2.32 -0.32
N THR A 547 -40.37 -1.30 -1.02
CA THR A 547 -41.71 -1.30 -1.65
C THR A 547 -41.63 -0.68 -3.03
N SER A 548 -42.51 -1.07 -3.93
CA SER A 548 -42.63 -0.41 -5.23
C SER A 548 -43.70 0.68 -5.20
N THR A 549 -43.38 1.85 -5.73
CA THR A 549 -44.28 3.02 -5.76
C THR A 549 -45.12 3.11 -7.04
N LYS A 550 -44.77 2.34 -8.07
CA LYS A 550 -45.51 2.32 -9.37
C LYS A 550 -45.67 0.90 -9.82
N ASN A 551 -46.73 0.27 -9.32
CA ASN A 551 -47.08 -1.12 -9.60
C ASN A 551 -48.60 -1.26 -9.76
N THR A 552 -49.01 -2.40 -10.26
CA THR A 552 -50.39 -2.88 -10.31
C THR A 552 -50.44 -4.27 -9.67
N GLU A 553 -51.63 -4.88 -9.60
CA GLU A 553 -51.79 -6.25 -9.09
C GLU A 553 -50.99 -7.30 -9.87
N GLU A 554 -50.61 -7.01 -11.14
CA GLU A 554 -49.89 -7.94 -12.00
C GLU A 554 -48.49 -7.46 -12.38
N PHE A 555 -48.22 -6.15 -12.34
CA PHE A 555 -47.02 -5.53 -12.91
C PHE A 555 -46.31 -4.60 -11.91
N GLY A 556 -45.03 -4.75 -11.83
CA GLY A 556 -44.11 -3.94 -11.02
C GLY A 556 -42.65 -4.25 -11.36
N PRO A 557 -41.69 -3.66 -10.67
CA PRO A 557 -40.28 -3.99 -10.89
C PRO A 557 -40.02 -5.47 -10.60
N ALA A 558 -39.18 -6.08 -11.43
CA ALA A 558 -38.71 -7.43 -11.23
C ALA A 558 -37.24 -7.38 -10.76
N LEU A 559 -36.93 -8.04 -9.66
CA LEU A 559 -35.59 -8.06 -9.06
C LEU A 559 -35.11 -9.47 -8.76
N SER A 560 -33.77 -9.68 -8.81
CA SER A 560 -33.13 -10.97 -8.53
C SER A 560 -32.28 -10.95 -7.28
N SER A 561 -31.80 -9.78 -6.85
CA SER A 561 -31.05 -9.63 -5.61
C SER A 561 -31.18 -8.23 -5.03
N ILE A 562 -30.95 -8.15 -3.72
CA ILE A 562 -30.70 -6.91 -2.95
C ILE A 562 -29.45 -7.13 -2.14
N GLU A 563 -28.58 -6.13 -2.11
CA GLU A 563 -27.41 -6.05 -1.25
C GLU A 563 -27.44 -4.72 -0.52
N VAL A 564 -27.26 -4.75 0.79
CA VAL A 564 -27.22 -3.57 1.66
C VAL A 564 -25.91 -3.55 2.40
N ASP A 565 -25.06 -2.62 2.03
CA ASP A 565 -23.76 -2.40 2.68
C ASP A 565 -23.93 -1.42 3.85
N MET A 566 -23.59 -1.89 5.02
CA MET A 566 -23.61 -1.10 6.26
C MET A 566 -22.20 -0.67 6.62
N LYS A 567 -22.08 0.49 7.23
CA LYS A 567 -20.86 0.84 7.96
C LYS A 567 -20.68 -0.13 9.12
N GLY A 568 -19.51 -0.68 9.27
CA GLY A 568 -19.20 -1.46 10.46
C GLY A 568 -18.67 -0.56 11.60
N PRO A 569 -18.38 -1.07 12.83
CA PRO A 569 -17.78 -0.31 13.91
C PRO A 569 -16.38 0.19 13.53
N SER A 570 -16.06 1.48 13.75
CA SER A 570 -14.69 1.97 13.59
C SER A 570 -13.98 1.96 14.92
N TYR A 571 -12.72 1.54 14.85
CA TYR A 571 -11.81 1.64 15.99
C TYR A 571 -10.72 2.63 15.62
N THR A 572 -10.59 3.70 16.40
CA THR A 572 -9.43 4.57 16.30
C THR A 572 -8.36 4.01 17.23
N TYR A 573 -7.17 3.75 16.68
CA TYR A 573 -6.01 3.31 17.43
C TYR A 573 -5.11 4.52 17.65
N THR A 574 -4.73 4.76 18.91
CA THR A 574 -3.62 5.65 19.25
C THR A 574 -2.52 4.83 19.88
N TYR A 575 -1.26 5.21 19.66
CA TYR A 575 -0.09 4.51 20.16
C TYR A 575 0.64 5.37 21.19
N SER A 576 1.16 4.76 22.23
CA SER A 576 1.86 5.45 23.31
C SER A 576 2.93 4.54 23.91
N ARG A 577 4.01 5.13 24.46
CA ARG A 577 4.99 4.40 25.27
C ARG A 577 4.51 4.12 26.71
N TYR A 578 3.36 4.60 27.06
CA TYR A 578 2.80 4.46 28.41
C TYR A 578 1.67 3.46 28.45
N MET A 579 1.81 2.50 29.33
CA MET A 579 0.75 1.57 29.72
C MET A 579 -0.07 2.21 30.84
N THR A 580 -1.39 2.11 30.78
CA THR A 580 -2.24 2.41 31.93
C THR A 580 -2.04 1.29 32.96
N SER A 581 -1.45 1.58 34.12
CA SER A 581 -1.09 0.56 35.12
C SER A 581 -2.25 0.30 36.07
N CYS A 582 -2.60 -0.98 36.29
CA CYS A 582 -3.56 -1.39 37.29
C CYS A 582 -3.09 -1.11 38.71
N ASP A 583 -1.79 -1.02 38.94
CA ASP A 583 -1.20 -0.85 40.28
C ASP A 583 -1.02 0.63 40.71
N ARG A 584 -1.39 1.58 39.87
CA ARG A 584 -1.39 2.98 40.26
C ARG A 584 -2.67 3.33 41.01
N THR A 585 -2.66 3.12 42.31
CA THR A 585 -3.70 3.58 43.24
C THR A 585 -4.03 5.09 43.14
N ALA A 586 -3.19 5.89 42.49
CA ALA A 586 -3.44 7.28 42.17
C ALA A 586 -4.27 7.49 40.88
N THR A 587 -4.23 6.55 39.91
CA THR A 587 -4.98 6.68 38.66
C THR A 587 -6.41 6.12 38.80
N GLN A 588 -6.64 5.13 39.66
CA GLN A 588 -8.00 4.62 39.94
C GLN A 588 -8.96 5.66 40.47
N ASN A 589 -8.47 6.75 41.09
CA ASN A 589 -9.32 7.87 41.52
C ASN A 589 -9.69 8.84 40.38
N ILE A 590 -9.07 8.69 39.17
CA ILE A 590 -9.36 9.56 38.03
C ILE A 590 -10.44 8.94 37.13
N GLU A 591 -10.48 7.62 37.01
CA GLU A 591 -11.45 6.92 36.13
C GLU A 591 -12.86 6.78 36.73
N THR A 592 -13.05 6.94 38.05
CA THR A 592 -14.37 6.80 38.67
C THR A 592 -15.19 8.09 38.75
N GLN A 593 -14.70 9.20 38.22
CA GLN A 593 -15.45 10.46 38.12
C GLN A 593 -15.58 10.95 36.66
N HIS A 594 -16.36 10.27 35.89
CA HIS A 594 -16.93 10.81 34.65
C HIS A 594 -17.75 12.07 34.96
N ASN A 595 -17.12 13.24 34.90
CA ASN A 595 -17.72 14.56 34.63
C ASN A 595 -16.85 15.76 35.05
N GLN A 596 -15.53 15.60 35.24
CA GLN A 596 -14.68 16.77 35.48
C GLN A 596 -13.53 16.82 34.50
N VAL A 597 -13.58 17.80 33.62
CA VAL A 597 -12.58 18.04 32.57
C VAL A 597 -11.32 18.62 33.20
N ALA A 598 -10.19 17.94 33.07
CA ALA A 598 -8.89 18.52 33.38
C ALA A 598 -8.57 19.64 32.39
N SER A 599 -8.16 20.79 32.84
CA SER A 599 -7.82 21.94 31.99
C SER A 599 -6.32 22.21 31.98
N LYS A 600 -5.77 22.57 30.81
CA LYS A 600 -4.40 23.06 30.69
C LYS A 600 -4.37 24.54 31.02
N VAL A 601 -3.56 24.93 32.01
CA VAL A 601 -3.42 26.34 32.43
C VAL A 601 -1.95 26.75 32.42
N ILE A 602 -1.68 28.00 32.07
CA ILE A 602 -0.33 28.58 32.19
C ILE A 602 -0.32 29.44 33.46
N ARG A 603 0.48 29.08 34.44
CA ARG A 603 0.67 29.83 35.69
C ARG A 603 2.15 30.11 35.90
N ASN A 604 2.52 31.36 36.10
CA ASN A 604 3.90 31.81 36.21
C ASN A 604 4.82 31.35 35.06
N GLY A 605 4.28 31.28 33.83
CA GLY A 605 5.04 30.86 32.64
C GLY A 605 5.24 29.34 32.49
N GLN A 606 4.68 28.53 33.38
CA GLN A 606 4.73 27.08 33.33
C GLN A 606 3.36 26.51 32.90
N LEU A 607 3.40 25.51 32.00
CA LEU A 607 2.22 24.75 31.63
C LEU A 607 1.89 23.76 32.75
N LEU A 608 0.70 23.89 33.34
CA LEU A 608 0.19 23.03 34.39
C LEU A 608 -1.14 22.40 33.94
N ILE A 609 -1.47 21.26 34.53
CA ILE A 609 -2.78 20.62 34.43
C ILE A 609 -3.55 20.94 35.69
N GLU A 610 -4.66 21.66 35.57
CA GLU A 610 -5.57 21.90 36.68
C GLU A 610 -6.64 20.82 36.72
N TYR A 611 -6.75 20.16 37.87
CA TYR A 611 -7.78 19.16 38.13
C TYR A 611 -8.31 19.35 39.56
N ASN A 612 -9.61 19.61 39.69
CA ASN A 612 -10.28 19.90 40.97
C ASN A 612 -9.62 21.01 41.79
N GLY A 613 -9.13 22.06 41.14
CA GLY A 613 -8.47 23.17 41.82
C GLY A 613 -7.04 22.85 42.29
N VAL A 614 -6.51 21.69 41.94
CA VAL A 614 -5.14 21.27 42.20
C VAL A 614 -4.34 21.33 40.91
N TYR A 615 -3.11 21.84 40.97
CA TYR A 615 -2.24 21.98 39.82
C TYR A 615 -1.19 20.89 39.81
N TYR A 616 -0.95 20.33 38.63
CA TYR A 616 0.05 19.29 38.37
C TYR A 616 1.00 19.77 37.26
N ASN A 617 2.27 19.43 37.34
CA ASN A 617 3.19 19.64 36.23
C ASN A 617 2.95 18.60 35.11
N THR A 618 3.63 18.75 33.98
CA THR A 618 3.47 17.87 32.81
C THR A 618 3.92 16.42 33.03
N VAL A 619 4.56 16.11 34.15
CA VAL A 619 4.91 14.76 34.60
C VAL A 619 4.01 14.24 35.71
N GLY A 620 2.89 14.92 35.98
CA GLY A 620 1.86 14.48 36.94
C GLY A 620 2.19 14.72 38.41
N GLN A 621 3.21 15.52 38.74
CA GLN A 621 3.49 15.89 40.13
C GLN A 621 2.68 17.12 40.53
N GLN A 622 2.06 17.06 41.70
CA GLN A 622 1.32 18.20 42.28
C GLN A 622 2.25 19.39 42.54
N VAL A 623 1.83 20.56 42.05
CA VAL A 623 2.54 21.83 42.26
C VAL A 623 1.70 22.72 43.16
N GLN A 624 2.34 23.32 44.14
CA GLN A 624 1.67 24.24 45.09
C GLN A 624 1.39 25.62 44.49
#